data_220c9e3f12cd2715b6b7915793bc1a55
#
_entry.id   220c9e3f12cd2715b6b7915793bc1a55
#
_cell.length_a   1.000
_cell.length_b   1.000
_cell.length_c   1.000
_cell.angle_alpha   90.00
_cell.angle_beta   90.00
_cell.angle_gamma   90.00
#
_symmetry.space_group_name_H-M   'P 1'
#
loop_
_entity.id
_entity.type
_entity.pdbx_description
1 polymer ?
#
loop_
_entity_poly.entity_id
_entity_poly.type
_entity_poly.pdbx_seq_one_letter_code
_entity_poly.pdbx_strand_id
1 'polypeptide(L)'
;MEKNIFKLDNEQLKAIVCSFRDKTEEGLKTENAEIQCIPTFITPKTTHIKGKSLVLDLGGTNYRVAIVDFDRETPAVHPNNGWKKDMSIMKSVGYTREELFKELADMIIGIKREEEMPIGYCFSYPAESVPGGDAKLLRWTKGVDIKEMVGEFIGKPLLDYLNERNKIKFTGIKVCLLYTSPSPRDVEES
;
A
#
# COMPACT_ATOMS: atom_id res chain seq x y z
N MET A 1 -5.93 7.02 -46.64
CA MET A 1 -6.08 5.96 -45.61
C MET A 1 -5.10 6.27 -44.50
N GLU A 2 -5.58 6.84 -43.40
CA GLU A 2 -4.74 6.99 -42.23
C GLU A 2 -4.39 5.61 -41.69
N LYS A 3 -3.09 5.27 -41.68
CA LYS A 3 -2.61 4.08 -40.97
C LYS A 3 -2.91 4.27 -39.50
N ASN A 4 -3.77 3.40 -38.94
CA ASN A 4 -3.99 3.34 -37.51
C ASN A 4 -2.70 2.88 -36.83
N ILE A 5 -1.87 3.84 -36.38
CA ILE A 5 -0.56 3.62 -35.80
C ILE A 5 -0.60 2.82 -34.49
N PHE A 6 -1.78 2.65 -33.90
CA PHE A 6 -2.00 1.88 -32.66
C PHE A 6 -2.45 0.44 -32.92
N LYS A 7 -2.57 0.00 -34.15
CA LYS A 7 -2.96 -1.38 -34.49
C LYS A 7 -1.71 -2.26 -34.59
N LEU A 8 -1.44 -3.00 -33.53
CA LEU A 8 -0.37 -4.02 -33.50
C LEU A 8 -0.90 -5.35 -34.01
N ASP A 9 -0.07 -6.07 -34.75
CA ASP A 9 -0.36 -7.46 -35.09
C ASP A 9 0.04 -8.43 -33.96
N ASN A 10 -0.33 -9.70 -34.07
CA ASN A 10 -0.08 -10.70 -33.05
C ASN A 10 1.41 -10.96 -32.80
N GLU A 11 2.28 -10.82 -33.82
CA GLU A 11 3.72 -11.01 -33.65
C GLU A 11 4.34 -9.84 -32.91
N GLN A 12 3.92 -8.62 -33.22
CA GLN A 12 4.33 -7.43 -32.50
C GLN A 12 3.89 -7.47 -31.02
N LEU A 13 2.66 -7.91 -30.73
CA LEU A 13 2.16 -8.08 -29.39
C LEU A 13 2.97 -9.13 -28.61
N LYS A 14 3.27 -10.29 -29.25
CA LYS A 14 4.12 -11.32 -28.64
C LYS A 14 5.53 -10.79 -28.34
N ALA A 15 6.13 -10.06 -29.26
CA ALA A 15 7.46 -9.49 -29.07
C ALA A 15 7.48 -8.50 -27.88
N ILE A 16 6.46 -7.65 -27.75
CA ILE A 16 6.30 -6.73 -26.62
C ILE A 16 6.19 -7.51 -25.31
N VAL A 17 5.33 -8.53 -25.24
CA VAL A 17 5.14 -9.36 -24.04
C VAL A 17 6.44 -10.06 -23.65
N CYS A 18 7.17 -10.65 -24.60
CA CYS A 18 8.45 -11.29 -24.33
C CYS A 18 9.48 -10.28 -23.80
N SER A 19 9.64 -9.14 -24.48
CA SER A 19 10.56 -8.10 -24.06
C SER A 19 10.22 -7.56 -22.66
N PHE A 20 8.94 -7.34 -22.36
CA PHE A 20 8.51 -6.89 -21.04
C PHE A 20 8.83 -7.92 -19.96
N ARG A 21 8.55 -9.20 -20.21
CA ARG A 21 8.88 -10.28 -19.28
C ARG A 21 10.38 -10.35 -19.01
N ASP A 22 11.20 -10.34 -20.07
CA ASP A 22 12.66 -10.46 -19.94
C ASP A 22 13.24 -9.29 -19.13
N LYS A 23 12.78 -8.05 -19.39
CA LYS A 23 13.15 -6.87 -18.61
C LYS A 23 12.66 -6.91 -17.14
N THR A 24 11.50 -7.48 -16.91
CA THR A 24 10.97 -7.69 -15.56
C THR A 24 11.82 -8.71 -14.78
N GLU A 25 12.20 -9.83 -15.44
CA GLU A 25 13.09 -10.84 -14.84
C GLU A 25 14.49 -10.27 -14.55
N GLU A 26 15.00 -9.40 -15.40
CA GLU A 26 16.25 -8.67 -15.15
C GLU A 26 16.11 -7.73 -13.96
N GLY A 27 15.00 -6.99 -13.86
CA GLY A 27 14.74 -6.07 -12.76
C GLY A 27 14.59 -6.72 -11.40
N LEU A 28 14.25 -8.01 -11.34
CA LEU A 28 14.24 -8.79 -10.10
C LEU A 28 15.66 -9.21 -9.64
N LYS A 29 16.65 -9.19 -10.54
CA LYS A 29 18.00 -9.69 -10.28
C LYS A 29 19.04 -8.59 -10.19
N THR A 30 18.79 -7.44 -10.81
CA THR A 30 19.79 -6.40 -11.03
C THR A 30 19.26 -5.05 -10.53
N GLU A 31 20.02 -4.40 -9.63
CA GLU A 31 19.74 -3.02 -9.23
C GLU A 31 19.94 -2.08 -10.43
N ASN A 32 19.10 -1.06 -10.52
CA ASN A 32 19.10 -0.06 -11.60
C ASN A 32 18.80 -0.61 -13.00
N ALA A 33 18.16 -1.78 -13.13
CA ALA A 33 17.62 -2.26 -14.39
C ALA A 33 16.56 -1.29 -14.95
N GLU A 34 16.29 -1.34 -16.26
CA GLU A 34 15.32 -0.47 -16.93
C GLU A 34 13.91 -0.56 -16.33
N ILE A 35 13.49 -1.77 -15.94
CA ILE A 35 12.27 -1.99 -15.15
C ILE A 35 12.71 -2.49 -13.77
N GLN A 36 12.59 -1.64 -12.76
CA GLN A 36 12.89 -2.04 -11.39
C GLN A 36 11.72 -2.81 -10.80
N CYS A 37 11.98 -4.04 -10.35
CA CYS A 37 11.01 -4.89 -9.69
C CYS A 37 11.32 -5.01 -8.20
N ILE A 38 10.28 -4.88 -7.38
CA ILE A 38 10.41 -5.00 -5.92
C ILE A 38 9.75 -6.31 -5.49
N PRO A 39 10.47 -7.19 -4.73
CA PRO A 39 9.86 -8.38 -4.17
C PRO A 39 8.72 -8.01 -3.22
N THR A 40 7.55 -8.59 -3.40
CA THR A 40 6.39 -8.32 -2.54
C THR A 40 6.32 -9.25 -1.32
N PHE A 41 6.99 -10.41 -1.37
CA PHE A 41 6.89 -11.49 -0.38
C PHE A 41 5.45 -11.95 -0.11
N ILE A 42 4.54 -11.67 -1.03
CA ILE A 42 3.13 -12.08 -0.97
C ILE A 42 2.91 -13.17 -2.00
N THR A 43 2.48 -14.34 -1.54
CA THR A 43 2.08 -15.43 -2.42
C THR A 43 0.57 -15.35 -2.63
N PRO A 44 0.08 -15.20 -3.86
CA PRO A 44 -1.34 -15.26 -4.16
C PRO A 44 -1.90 -16.62 -3.71
N LYS A 45 -2.94 -16.60 -2.88
CA LYS A 45 -3.66 -17.82 -2.52
C LYS A 45 -4.66 -18.14 -3.63
N THR A 46 -4.66 -19.38 -4.07
CA THR A 46 -5.64 -19.88 -5.05
C THR A 46 -6.97 -20.23 -4.39
N THR A 47 -7.02 -20.28 -3.06
CA THR A 47 -8.23 -20.54 -2.28
C THR A 47 -9.01 -19.25 -2.02
N HIS A 48 -10.33 -19.37 -1.95
CA HIS A 48 -11.20 -18.24 -1.63
C HIS A 48 -10.78 -17.58 -0.30
N ILE A 49 -10.51 -16.30 -0.33
CA ILE A 49 -10.26 -15.50 0.87
C ILE A 49 -11.59 -15.33 1.59
N LYS A 50 -11.61 -15.57 2.89
CA LYS A 50 -12.81 -15.46 3.75
C LYS A 50 -12.54 -14.56 4.93
N GLY A 51 -13.63 -14.10 5.54
CA GLY A 51 -13.61 -13.24 6.72
C GLY A 51 -13.52 -11.77 6.38
N LYS A 52 -13.24 -10.96 7.40
CA LYS A 52 -13.12 -9.52 7.28
C LYS A 52 -11.70 -9.05 7.53
N SER A 53 -11.34 -7.95 6.93
CA SER A 53 -10.06 -7.26 7.17
C SER A 53 -10.31 -5.76 7.28
N LEU A 54 -9.60 -5.12 8.21
CA LEU A 54 -9.44 -3.68 8.15
C LEU A 54 -8.44 -3.37 7.03
N VAL A 55 -8.79 -2.44 6.16
CA VAL A 55 -7.92 -1.93 5.10
C VAL A 55 -7.59 -0.49 5.40
N LEU A 56 -6.30 -0.19 5.48
CA LEU A 56 -5.75 1.16 5.61
C LEU A 56 -5.01 1.51 4.32
N ASP A 57 -5.31 2.66 3.74
CA ASP A 57 -4.64 3.19 2.55
C ASP A 57 -4.06 4.57 2.89
N LEU A 58 -2.75 4.67 2.94
CA LEU A 58 -2.02 5.91 3.17
C LEU A 58 -1.43 6.41 1.84
N GLY A 59 -2.19 7.27 1.16
CA GLY A 59 -1.81 7.88 -0.11
C GLY A 59 -1.11 9.23 0.06
N GLY A 60 -0.82 9.89 -1.04
CA GLY A 60 -0.19 11.23 -1.04
C GLY A 60 -1.17 12.40 -0.85
N THR A 61 -2.44 12.20 -1.16
CA THR A 61 -3.48 13.22 -1.06
C THR A 61 -4.50 12.91 0.01
N ASN A 62 -4.81 11.64 0.19
CA ASN A 62 -5.80 11.18 1.16
C ASN A 62 -5.31 9.91 1.84
N TYR A 63 -5.80 9.71 3.04
CA TYR A 63 -5.73 8.42 3.71
C TYR A 63 -7.14 7.91 3.99
N ARG A 64 -7.31 6.60 3.94
CA ARG A 64 -8.60 5.93 4.04
C ARG A 64 -8.49 4.73 4.93
N VAL A 65 -9.57 4.43 5.63
CA VAL A 65 -9.72 3.20 6.39
C VAL A 65 -11.12 2.63 6.15
N ALA A 66 -11.21 1.31 6.00
CA ALA A 66 -12.49 0.63 5.82
C ALA A 66 -12.40 -0.82 6.30
N ILE A 67 -13.52 -1.43 6.64
CA ILE A 67 -13.63 -2.88 6.77
C ILE A 67 -14.09 -3.46 5.43
N VAL A 68 -13.36 -4.44 4.93
CA VAL A 68 -13.72 -5.19 3.72
C VAL A 68 -14.15 -6.59 4.14
N ASP A 69 -15.32 -6.98 3.65
CA ASP A 69 -15.92 -8.29 3.87
C ASP A 69 -15.65 -9.19 2.64
N PHE A 70 -14.90 -10.27 2.85
CA PHE A 70 -14.52 -11.25 1.83
C PHE A 70 -15.42 -12.50 1.82
N ASP A 71 -16.40 -12.60 2.71
CA ASP A 71 -17.34 -13.72 2.73
C ASP A 71 -18.40 -13.61 1.63
N ARG A 72 -18.43 -12.50 0.92
CA ARG A 72 -19.31 -12.24 -0.21
C ARG A 72 -18.70 -12.75 -1.52
N GLU A 73 -19.53 -13.06 -2.48
CA GLU A 73 -19.13 -13.45 -3.84
C GLU A 73 -18.19 -12.38 -4.47
N THR A 74 -18.46 -11.12 -4.21
CA THR A 74 -17.58 -9.99 -4.53
C THR A 74 -17.21 -9.27 -3.23
N PRO A 75 -15.91 -9.11 -2.92
CA PRO A 75 -15.48 -8.34 -1.75
C PRO A 75 -16.10 -6.95 -1.73
N ALA A 76 -16.64 -6.55 -0.61
CA ALA A 76 -17.35 -5.29 -0.48
C ALA A 76 -16.90 -4.52 0.77
N VAL A 77 -16.84 -3.20 0.66
CA VAL A 77 -16.67 -2.31 1.80
C VAL A 77 -17.93 -2.38 2.66
N HIS A 78 -17.74 -2.63 3.95
CA HIS A 78 -18.85 -2.71 4.87
C HIS A 78 -19.58 -1.35 4.95
N PRO A 79 -20.94 -1.30 4.79
CA PRO A 79 -21.69 -0.07 4.87
C PRO A 79 -21.41 0.68 6.19
N ASN A 80 -21.22 1.98 6.11
CA ASN A 80 -20.93 2.87 7.26
C ASN A 80 -19.62 2.58 8.03
N ASN A 81 -18.74 1.73 7.51
CA ASN A 81 -17.47 1.37 8.15
C ASN A 81 -16.26 1.78 7.28
N GLY A 82 -16.27 3.02 6.79
CA GLY A 82 -15.16 3.58 6.06
C GLY A 82 -15.03 5.09 6.29
N TRP A 83 -13.78 5.55 6.40
CA TRP A 83 -13.44 6.95 6.58
C TRP A 83 -12.37 7.36 5.57
N LYS A 84 -12.46 8.61 5.16
CA LYS A 84 -11.46 9.25 4.29
C LYS A 84 -11.16 10.62 4.88
N LYS A 85 -9.86 10.93 4.99
CA LYS A 85 -9.38 12.25 5.38
C LYS A 85 -8.30 12.75 4.41
N ASP A 86 -8.11 14.04 4.38
CA ASP A 86 -7.06 14.72 3.62
C ASP A 86 -5.71 14.62 4.33
N MET A 87 -4.62 14.55 3.55
CA MET A 87 -3.24 14.43 4.05
C MET A 87 -2.60 15.75 4.48
N SER A 88 -3.30 16.87 4.39
CA SER A 88 -2.71 18.20 4.63
C SER A 88 -2.09 18.35 6.01
N ILE A 89 -2.71 17.79 7.04
CA ILE A 89 -2.18 17.83 8.41
C ILE A 89 -0.83 17.13 8.54
N MET A 90 -0.65 16.02 7.83
CA MET A 90 0.59 15.22 7.86
C MET A 90 1.75 15.88 7.10
N LYS A 91 1.48 16.95 6.37
CA LYS A 91 2.47 17.77 5.66
C LYS A 91 2.94 18.97 6.50
N SER A 92 2.45 19.13 7.71
CA SER A 92 2.85 20.19 8.61
C SER A 92 4.30 20.00 9.06
N VAL A 93 5.04 21.10 9.17
CA VAL A 93 6.41 21.06 9.67
C VAL A 93 6.44 20.55 11.10
N GLY A 94 7.31 19.57 11.36
CA GLY A 94 7.45 18.96 12.68
C GLY A 94 6.39 17.94 13.04
N TYR A 95 5.57 17.49 12.08
CA TYR A 95 4.61 16.39 12.30
C TYR A 95 5.36 15.11 12.66
N THR A 96 4.90 14.44 13.72
CA THR A 96 5.61 13.32 14.34
C THR A 96 4.98 11.97 14.04
N ARG A 97 5.74 10.89 14.26
CA ARG A 97 5.22 9.52 14.20
C ARG A 97 4.06 9.29 15.18
N GLU A 98 4.15 9.83 16.38
CA GLU A 98 3.10 9.68 17.39
C GLU A 98 1.79 10.35 16.94
N GLU A 99 1.88 11.52 16.32
CA GLU A 99 0.71 12.21 15.77
C GLU A 99 0.10 11.44 14.61
N LEU A 100 0.93 10.85 13.70
CA LEU A 100 0.45 9.99 12.64
C LEU A 100 -0.29 8.76 13.20
N PHE A 101 0.32 8.06 14.17
CA PHE A 101 -0.28 6.86 14.75
C PHE A 101 -1.56 7.19 15.51
N LYS A 102 -1.59 8.30 16.22
CA LYS A 102 -2.80 8.79 16.89
C LYS A 102 -3.90 9.09 15.88
N GLU A 103 -3.60 9.81 14.81
CA GLU A 103 -4.58 10.15 13.77
C GLU A 103 -5.17 8.90 13.11
N LEU A 104 -4.32 7.92 12.77
CA LEU A 104 -4.76 6.64 12.20
C LEU A 104 -5.58 5.84 13.22
N ALA A 105 -5.17 5.83 14.49
CA ALA A 105 -5.89 5.15 15.55
C ALA A 105 -7.27 5.77 15.80
N ASP A 106 -7.38 7.08 15.81
CA ASP A 106 -8.65 7.80 16.01
C ASP A 106 -9.64 7.46 14.87
N MET A 107 -9.16 7.33 13.62
CA MET A 107 -10.01 6.86 12.51
C MET A 107 -10.45 5.41 12.70
N ILE A 108 -9.54 4.54 13.10
CA ILE A 108 -9.80 3.10 13.26
C ILE A 108 -10.75 2.84 14.44
N ILE A 109 -10.58 3.56 15.54
CA ILE A 109 -11.47 3.47 16.71
C ILE A 109 -12.89 3.92 16.36
N GLY A 110 -13.03 4.90 15.46
CA GLY A 110 -14.32 5.35 14.95
C GLY A 110 -15.09 4.30 14.13
N ILE A 111 -14.44 3.21 13.72
CA ILE A 111 -15.07 2.11 13.00
C ILE A 111 -15.60 1.07 14.00
N LYS A 112 -16.91 0.87 13.99
CA LYS A 112 -17.54 -0.15 14.82
C LYS A 112 -17.13 -1.54 14.36
N ARG A 113 -16.50 -2.32 15.23
CA ARG A 113 -16.15 -3.72 15.01
C ARG A 113 -16.43 -4.55 16.25
N GLU A 114 -16.78 -5.83 16.06
CA GLU A 114 -17.19 -6.74 17.11
C GLU A 114 -16.26 -7.97 17.21
N GLU A 115 -15.32 -8.11 16.26
CA GLU A 115 -14.42 -9.26 16.15
C GLU A 115 -12.97 -8.84 15.87
N GLU A 116 -12.04 -9.72 16.21
CA GLU A 116 -10.64 -9.57 15.82
C GLU A 116 -10.48 -9.79 14.32
N MET A 117 -9.60 -9.02 13.69
CA MET A 117 -9.32 -9.12 12.26
C MET A 117 -7.90 -8.66 11.94
N PRO A 118 -7.33 -9.09 10.80
CA PRO A 118 -6.07 -8.56 10.32
C PRO A 118 -6.23 -7.15 9.72
N ILE A 119 -5.08 -6.48 9.53
CA ILE A 119 -4.97 -5.21 8.82
C ILE A 119 -4.23 -5.43 7.49
N GLY A 120 -4.83 -5.02 6.39
CA GLY A 120 -4.14 -4.78 5.13
C GLY A 120 -3.77 -3.31 5.02
N TYR A 121 -2.48 -3.00 4.95
CA TYR A 121 -1.98 -1.63 4.92
C TYR A 121 -1.38 -1.30 3.56
N CYS A 122 -2.13 -0.59 2.73
CA CYS A 122 -1.64 -0.02 1.47
C CYS A 122 -0.83 1.25 1.76
N PHE A 123 0.45 1.21 1.41
CA PHE A 123 1.39 2.28 1.69
C PHE A 123 2.00 2.83 0.41
N SER A 124 1.84 4.13 0.15
CA SER A 124 2.14 4.76 -1.14
C SER A 124 3.41 5.62 -1.11
N TYR A 125 4.39 5.22 -0.31
CA TYR A 125 5.70 5.89 -0.24
C TYR A 125 6.82 4.86 -0.45
N PRO A 126 8.01 5.30 -0.91
CA PRO A 126 9.16 4.43 -1.11
C PRO A 126 9.54 3.68 0.17
N ALA A 127 9.43 2.36 0.12
CA ALA A 127 9.77 1.49 1.24
C ALA A 127 10.33 0.16 0.73
N GLU A 128 11.12 -0.49 1.54
CA GLU A 128 11.70 -1.81 1.29
C GLU A 128 10.81 -2.88 1.93
N SER A 129 10.26 -3.78 1.10
CA SER A 129 9.50 -4.93 1.61
C SER A 129 10.42 -5.91 2.33
N VAL A 130 9.96 -6.45 3.44
CA VAL A 130 10.70 -7.46 4.19
C VAL A 130 9.91 -8.76 4.30
N PRO A 131 10.59 -9.91 4.49
CA PRO A 131 9.92 -11.17 4.78
C PRO A 131 8.98 -11.03 5.99
N GLY A 132 7.81 -11.65 5.89
CA GLY A 132 6.78 -11.50 6.94
C GLY A 132 5.70 -10.48 6.59
N GLY A 133 5.89 -9.68 5.53
CA GLY A 133 4.87 -8.79 5.00
C GLY A 133 4.77 -7.44 5.73
N ASP A 134 5.89 -6.98 6.29
CA ASP A 134 6.08 -5.61 6.72
C ASP A 134 6.98 -4.87 5.70
N ALA A 135 7.26 -3.60 5.93
CA ALA A 135 8.17 -2.81 5.12
C ALA A 135 8.91 -1.77 5.98
N LYS A 136 10.11 -1.37 5.51
CA LYS A 136 10.88 -0.26 6.08
C LYS A 136 10.78 0.96 5.19
N LEU A 137 10.46 2.10 5.78
CA LEU A 137 10.38 3.36 5.04
C LEU A 137 11.77 3.80 4.59
N LEU A 138 11.95 4.00 3.28
CA LEU A 138 13.21 4.52 2.73
C LEU A 138 13.27 6.06 2.78
N ARG A 139 12.18 6.70 2.39
CA ARG A 139 12.03 8.17 2.42
C ARG A 139 10.57 8.57 2.29
N TRP A 140 10.27 9.74 2.78
CA TRP A 140 9.00 10.39 2.48
C TRP A 140 9.03 11.11 1.13
N THR A 141 7.87 11.29 0.55
CA THR A 141 7.61 12.03 -0.70
C THR A 141 6.29 12.80 -0.56
N LYS A 142 5.86 13.50 -1.60
CA LYS A 142 4.54 14.13 -1.67
C LYS A 142 4.28 15.16 -0.56
N GLY A 143 5.37 15.80 -0.07
CA GLY A 143 5.29 16.84 0.96
C GLY A 143 5.14 16.36 2.40
N VAL A 144 5.19 15.05 2.65
CA VAL A 144 5.27 14.49 4.02
C VAL A 144 6.73 14.40 4.44
N ASP A 145 7.06 14.72 5.70
CA ASP A 145 8.42 14.60 6.27
C ASP A 145 8.37 14.25 7.76
N ILE A 146 8.20 12.97 8.06
CA ILE A 146 8.22 12.43 9.44
C ILE A 146 9.56 11.70 9.62
N LYS A 147 10.59 12.42 10.04
CA LYS A 147 11.99 11.93 10.07
C LYS A 147 12.19 10.68 10.89
N GLU A 148 11.48 10.57 12.01
CA GLU A 148 11.58 9.44 12.96
C GLU A 148 11.17 8.10 12.35
N MET A 149 10.48 8.11 11.21
CA MET A 149 10.02 6.89 10.55
C MET A 149 10.96 6.41 9.45
N VAL A 150 11.91 7.21 9.01
CA VAL A 150 12.86 6.82 7.94
C VAL A 150 13.80 5.74 8.47
N GLY A 151 13.87 4.60 7.78
CA GLY A 151 14.63 3.43 8.18
C GLY A 151 13.89 2.48 9.14
N GLU A 152 12.72 2.88 9.63
CA GLU A 152 11.94 2.11 10.59
C GLU A 152 10.84 1.27 9.91
N PHE A 153 10.39 0.23 10.61
CA PHE A 153 9.24 -0.57 10.19
C PHE A 153 7.94 0.25 10.22
N ILE A 154 7.08 0.01 9.24
CA ILE A 154 5.84 0.74 9.04
C ILE A 154 4.67 0.03 9.71
N GLY A 155 4.58 -1.29 9.55
CA GLY A 155 3.41 -2.06 9.96
C GLY A 155 3.43 -2.42 11.44
N LYS A 156 4.47 -3.11 11.91
CA LYS A 156 4.51 -3.62 13.27
C LYS A 156 4.39 -2.53 14.35
N PRO A 157 5.08 -1.40 14.29
CA PRO A 157 4.91 -0.35 15.31
C PRO A 157 3.48 0.21 15.34
N LEU A 158 2.83 0.35 14.19
CA LEU A 158 1.43 0.77 14.15
C LEU A 158 0.49 -0.30 14.75
N LEU A 159 0.72 -1.58 14.44
CA LEU A 159 -0.06 -2.68 15.02
C LEU A 159 0.05 -2.70 16.54
N ASP A 160 1.26 -2.56 17.07
CA ASP A 160 1.51 -2.54 18.53
C ASP A 160 0.79 -1.33 19.17
N TYR A 161 0.94 -0.15 18.58
CA TYR A 161 0.26 1.07 19.03
C TYR A 161 -1.27 0.92 19.09
N LEU A 162 -1.85 0.33 18.03
CA LEU A 162 -3.29 0.07 17.97
C LEU A 162 -3.73 -0.95 19.01
N ASN A 163 -2.96 -2.04 19.14
CA ASN A 163 -3.31 -3.12 20.06
C ASN A 163 -3.16 -2.73 21.54
N GLU A 164 -2.31 -1.80 21.88
CA GLU A 164 -2.24 -1.24 23.23
C GLU A 164 -3.52 -0.47 23.61
N ARG A 165 -4.14 0.19 22.65
CA ARG A 165 -5.26 1.13 22.86
C ARG A 165 -6.64 0.54 22.58
N ASN A 166 -6.72 -0.62 21.92
CA ASN A 166 -7.99 -1.27 21.57
C ASN A 166 -8.28 -2.48 22.46
N LYS A 167 -9.55 -2.64 22.87
CA LYS A 167 -10.02 -3.84 23.58
C LYS A 167 -10.03 -5.06 22.66
N ILE A 168 -10.59 -4.91 21.46
CA ILE A 168 -10.59 -5.95 20.42
C ILE A 168 -9.30 -5.81 19.63
N LYS A 169 -8.46 -6.85 19.66
CA LYS A 169 -7.13 -6.79 19.06
C LYS A 169 -7.17 -7.00 17.54
N PHE A 170 -6.13 -6.54 16.87
CA PHE A 170 -5.84 -6.92 15.49
C PHE A 170 -4.91 -8.13 15.50
N THR A 171 -5.21 -9.12 14.66
CA THR A 171 -4.47 -10.39 14.61
C THR A 171 -3.14 -10.28 13.88
N GLY A 172 -2.93 -9.22 13.13
CA GLY A 172 -1.70 -8.95 12.40
C GLY A 172 -1.85 -7.80 11.41
N ILE A 173 -0.75 -7.41 10.80
CA ILE A 173 -0.70 -6.39 9.75
C ILE A 173 0.14 -6.88 8.59
N LYS A 174 -0.28 -6.57 7.38
CA LYS A 174 0.49 -6.78 6.16
C LYS A 174 0.57 -5.47 5.38
N VAL A 175 1.78 -5.05 5.09
CA VAL A 175 2.05 -3.84 4.31
C VAL A 175 2.14 -4.20 2.84
N CYS A 176 1.33 -3.56 2.03
CA CYS A 176 1.35 -3.66 0.57
C CYS A 176 1.87 -2.33 0.01
N LEU A 177 2.96 -2.38 -0.71
CA LEU A 177 3.52 -1.19 -1.35
C LEU A 177 2.81 -0.94 -2.68
N LEU A 178 2.15 0.20 -2.81
CA LEU A 178 1.57 0.67 -4.07
C LEU A 178 2.61 1.31 -4.99
N TYR A 179 3.89 1.26 -4.61
CA TYR A 179 4.98 1.78 -5.40
C TYR A 179 5.30 0.79 -6.53
N THR A 180 4.70 1.04 -7.66
CA THR A 180 5.09 0.42 -8.93
C THR A 180 5.36 1.56 -9.89
N SER A 181 6.55 1.72 -10.38
CA SER A 181 7.00 2.70 -11.39
C SER A 181 6.70 4.18 -11.08
N PRO A 182 7.62 5.10 -11.35
CA PRO A 182 7.31 6.52 -11.29
C PRO A 182 6.12 6.79 -12.21
N SER A 183 5.05 7.32 -11.63
CA SER A 183 3.94 7.86 -12.41
C SER A 183 4.48 9.02 -13.26
N PRO A 184 3.98 9.24 -14.48
CA PRO A 184 4.32 10.43 -15.24
C PRO A 184 4.11 11.75 -14.46
N ARG A 185 3.28 11.74 -13.41
CA ARG A 185 3.10 12.87 -12.49
C ARG A 185 4.27 13.05 -11.50
N ASP A 186 5.03 12.00 -11.21
CA ASP A 186 6.15 12.06 -10.27
C ASP A 186 7.41 12.64 -10.94
N VAL A 187 7.44 12.74 -12.27
CA VAL A 187 8.53 13.33 -13.07
C VAL A 187 8.43 14.84 -13.14
N GLU A 188 7.25 15.42 -12.93
CA GLU A 188 7.03 16.87 -12.98
C GLU A 188 7.36 17.58 -11.65
N GLU A 189 7.65 16.84 -10.57
CA GLU A 189 7.97 17.38 -9.24
C GLU A 189 9.46 17.25 -8.85
N SER A 190 10.35 16.94 -9.80
CA SER A 190 11.80 16.80 -9.55
C SER A 190 12.62 17.95 -10.14
#